data_1871dd5fd8ac90293c91ba32e3bd9dbf
#
_entry.id   1871dd5fd8ac90293c91ba32e3bd9dbf
#
_cell.length_a   1.000
_cell.length_b   1.000
_cell.length_c   1.000
_cell.angle_alpha   90.00
_cell.angle_beta   90.00
_cell.angle_gamma   90.00
#
_symmetry.space_group_name_H-M   'P 1'
#
loop_
_entity.id
_entity.type
_entity.pdbx_description
1 polymer ?
#
loop_
_entity_poly.entity_id
_entity_poly.type
_entity_poly.pdbx_seq_one_letter_code
_entity_poly.pdbx_strand_id
1 'polypeptide(L)'
;NVVDRKNNKKFDIPVLMNVFCNEKAVKLFIGDGDKIGSEIESLLKMKPPTTFSEKLSTFGKLFALKNTIPKKLKGKGECQQVIKLGSDAKLSDLPILTTWEQDGGPFITMGQVYTTSLNGELKNLGMYRLQVYDDQTLGMHWQIHKDSNHFFHEYKKAGKKMPVSIGIGGDPMYIWCGQAPLPIGIFELMLYGFVKNKNAELVKSITNDIYVPKDNDFIIEGFVDPSKLRIEGPFGDHTGYYTLEEEYPFMEITA
;
A
#
# COMPACT_ATOMS: atom_id res chain seq x y z
N ASN A 1 4.51 12.73 -21.06
CA ASN A 1 3.05 12.67 -20.87
C ASN A 1 2.53 11.30 -21.28
N VAL A 2 1.67 10.72 -20.47
CA VAL A 2 0.98 9.46 -20.79
C VAL A 2 -0.17 9.78 -21.76
N VAL A 3 -0.35 8.94 -22.75
CA VAL A 3 -1.43 9.07 -23.76
C VAL A 3 -2.18 7.76 -23.83
N ASP A 4 -3.48 7.80 -23.62
CA ASP A 4 -4.36 6.67 -23.91
C ASP A 4 -4.49 6.52 -25.44
N ARG A 5 -3.94 5.43 -25.99
CA ARG A 5 -3.93 5.16 -27.43
C ARG A 5 -5.32 4.88 -28.01
N LYS A 6 -6.29 4.49 -27.19
CA LYS A 6 -7.66 4.16 -27.67
C LYS A 6 -8.47 5.41 -27.98
N ASN A 7 -8.30 6.47 -27.22
CA ASN A 7 -9.10 7.70 -27.32
C ASN A 7 -8.27 8.98 -27.45
N ASN A 8 -6.93 8.88 -27.60
CA ASN A 8 -5.98 10.00 -27.65
C ASN A 8 -6.04 10.94 -26.43
N LYS A 9 -6.60 10.48 -25.31
CA LYS A 9 -6.61 11.26 -24.06
C LYS A 9 -5.18 11.45 -23.55
N LYS A 10 -4.76 12.70 -23.39
CA LYS A 10 -3.51 13.06 -22.75
C LYS A 10 -3.73 13.28 -21.27
N PHE A 11 -2.84 12.74 -20.47
CA PHE A 11 -2.84 12.98 -19.03
C PHE A 11 -1.79 14.01 -18.67
N ASP A 12 -2.18 15.01 -17.91
CA ASP A 12 -1.25 16.03 -17.37
C ASP A 12 -0.59 15.58 -16.06
N ILE A 13 -1.02 14.42 -15.53
CA ILE A 13 -0.46 13.79 -14.34
C ILE A 13 0.89 13.15 -14.70
N PRO A 14 2.00 13.52 -14.04
CA PRO A 14 3.29 12.89 -14.26
C PRO A 14 3.29 11.45 -13.73
N VAL A 15 3.95 10.54 -14.44
CA VAL A 15 4.15 9.15 -14.01
C VAL A 15 5.63 8.94 -13.74
N LEU A 16 5.97 8.59 -12.51
CA LEU A 16 7.31 8.19 -12.11
C LEU A 16 7.41 6.67 -12.23
N MET A 17 8.39 6.20 -13.01
CA MET A 17 8.64 4.78 -13.23
C MET A 17 10.02 4.39 -12.70
N ASN A 18 10.22 3.09 -12.46
CA ASN A 18 11.51 2.54 -12.06
C ASN A 18 12.10 3.17 -10.78
N VAL A 19 11.24 3.44 -9.80
CA VAL A 19 11.61 4.11 -8.54
C VAL A 19 12.78 3.43 -7.82
N PHE A 20 12.86 2.11 -7.90
CA PHE A 20 13.90 1.30 -7.24
C PHE A 20 14.88 0.65 -8.22
N CYS A 21 15.08 1.25 -9.41
CA CYS A 21 15.84 0.64 -10.49
C CYS A 21 17.37 0.56 -10.28
N ASN A 22 17.90 1.35 -9.38
CA ASN A 22 19.33 1.39 -9.10
C ASN A 22 19.64 1.89 -7.68
N GLU A 23 20.87 1.69 -7.23
CA GLU A 23 21.35 2.05 -5.89
C GLU A 23 21.18 3.54 -5.56
N LYS A 24 21.37 4.45 -6.55
CA LYS A 24 21.21 5.89 -6.33
C LYS A 24 19.76 6.24 -6.04
N ALA A 25 18.81 5.64 -6.78
CA ALA A 25 17.38 5.83 -6.56
C ALA A 25 16.97 5.27 -5.20
N VAL A 26 17.44 4.07 -4.84
CA VAL A 26 17.18 3.46 -3.53
C VAL A 26 17.71 4.35 -2.41
N LYS A 27 18.97 4.85 -2.51
CA LYS A 27 19.54 5.78 -1.51
C LYS A 27 18.77 7.09 -1.40
N LEU A 28 18.22 7.59 -2.52
CA LEU A 28 17.44 8.82 -2.52
C LEU A 28 16.12 8.65 -1.77
N PHE A 29 15.39 7.55 -1.99
CA PHE A 29 14.05 7.35 -1.48
C PHE A 29 14.01 6.65 -0.11
N ILE A 30 14.85 5.65 0.09
CA ILE A 30 14.89 4.84 1.32
C ILE A 30 15.99 5.34 2.26
N GLY A 31 17.17 5.59 1.73
CA GLY A 31 18.37 5.93 2.49
C GLY A 31 19.47 4.88 2.31
N ASP A 32 20.42 4.86 3.24
CA ASP A 32 21.54 3.89 3.25
C ASP A 32 21.06 2.52 3.74
N GLY A 33 20.96 1.56 2.82
CA GLY A 33 20.45 0.21 3.09
C GLY A 33 21.31 -0.55 4.10
N ASP A 34 22.64 -0.42 4.06
CA ASP A 34 23.56 -1.09 4.98
C ASP A 34 23.38 -0.57 6.41
N LYS A 35 23.21 0.74 6.53
CA LYS A 35 22.93 1.39 7.82
C LYS A 35 21.59 0.91 8.39
N ILE A 36 20.53 0.92 7.58
CA ILE A 36 19.20 0.47 7.97
C ILE A 36 19.24 -1.01 8.39
N GLY A 37 19.89 -1.87 7.59
CA GLY A 37 20.08 -3.29 7.89
C GLY A 37 20.78 -3.50 9.23
N SER A 38 21.88 -2.78 9.47
CA SER A 38 22.63 -2.86 10.72
C SER A 38 21.82 -2.40 11.94
N GLU A 39 20.99 -1.36 11.78
CA GLU A 39 20.09 -0.88 12.84
C GLU A 39 19.01 -1.91 13.16
N ILE A 40 18.39 -2.52 12.17
CA ILE A 40 17.40 -3.61 12.33
C ILE A 40 18.06 -4.81 13.03
N GLU A 41 19.23 -5.25 12.56
CA GLU A 41 19.97 -6.35 13.16
C GLU A 41 20.31 -6.07 14.64
N SER A 42 20.73 -4.85 14.94
CA SER A 42 21.01 -4.39 16.32
C SER A 42 19.78 -4.48 17.22
N LEU A 43 18.58 -4.17 16.70
CA LEU A 43 17.33 -4.31 17.46
C LEU A 43 16.97 -5.78 17.71
N LEU A 44 17.08 -6.61 16.67
CA LEU A 44 16.76 -8.04 16.77
C LEU A 44 17.70 -8.80 17.74
N LYS A 45 18.96 -8.38 17.83
CA LYS A 45 19.97 -8.96 18.73
C LYS A 45 19.98 -8.35 20.13
N MET A 46 19.12 -7.38 20.42
CA MET A 46 19.10 -6.68 21.69
C MET A 46 18.72 -7.64 22.85
N LYS A 47 19.63 -7.80 23.80
CA LYS A 47 19.39 -8.56 25.03
C LYS A 47 18.82 -7.64 26.12
N PRO A 48 18.09 -8.19 27.13
CA PRO A 48 17.68 -7.42 28.29
C PRO A 48 18.92 -6.78 28.98
N PRO A 49 18.89 -5.47 29.28
CA PRO A 49 20.03 -4.77 29.86
C PRO A 49 20.27 -5.22 31.31
N THR A 50 21.50 -5.52 31.67
CA THR A 50 21.90 -5.97 33.00
C THR A 50 22.56 -4.86 33.82
N THR A 51 23.33 -3.97 33.17
CA THR A 51 24.03 -2.87 33.80
C THR A 51 23.30 -1.53 33.64
N PHE A 52 23.64 -0.52 34.51
CA PHE A 52 23.08 0.82 34.40
C PHE A 52 23.40 1.50 33.07
N SER A 53 24.62 1.34 32.57
CA SER A 53 25.05 1.88 31.28
C SER A 53 24.26 1.25 30.12
N GLU A 54 24.04 -0.08 30.16
CA GLU A 54 23.22 -0.79 29.19
C GLU A 54 21.74 -0.33 29.24
N LYS A 55 21.19 -0.11 30.45
CA LYS A 55 19.84 0.44 30.63
C LYS A 55 19.69 1.81 29.98
N LEU A 56 20.67 2.70 30.15
CA LEU A 56 20.67 4.03 29.56
C LEU A 56 20.77 3.97 28.03
N SER A 57 21.66 3.13 27.50
CA SER A 57 21.79 2.87 26.04
C SER A 57 20.52 2.29 25.46
N THR A 58 19.92 1.30 26.13
CA THR A 58 18.65 0.67 25.72
C THR A 58 17.49 1.67 25.75
N PHE A 59 17.43 2.54 26.79
CA PHE A 59 16.43 3.61 26.87
C PHE A 59 16.56 4.58 25.69
N GLY A 60 17.79 4.97 25.30
CA GLY A 60 18.03 5.81 24.12
C GLY A 60 17.52 5.17 22.83
N LYS A 61 17.78 3.86 22.63
CA LYS A 61 17.26 3.10 21.48
C LYS A 61 15.73 3.01 21.49
N LEU A 62 15.12 2.70 22.63
CA LEU A 62 13.67 2.65 22.79
C LEU A 62 13.02 4.03 22.58
N PHE A 63 13.69 5.10 23.02
CA PHE A 63 13.22 6.46 22.79
C PHE A 63 13.23 6.84 21.30
N ALA A 64 14.22 6.34 20.54
CA ALA A 64 14.25 6.50 19.09
C ALA A 64 13.05 5.82 18.40
N LEU A 65 12.49 4.76 19.00
CA LEU A 65 11.31 4.06 18.47
C LEU A 65 9.99 4.83 18.65
N LYS A 66 9.96 5.95 19.39
CA LYS A 66 8.74 6.77 19.60
C LYS A 66 8.11 7.24 18.29
N ASN A 67 8.93 7.42 17.24
CA ASN A 67 8.49 7.88 15.92
C ASN A 67 7.99 6.72 15.04
N THR A 68 8.08 5.47 15.48
CA THR A 68 7.63 4.32 14.69
C THR A 68 6.11 4.22 14.64
N ILE A 69 5.40 4.66 15.67
CA ILE A 69 3.94 4.55 15.75
C ILE A 69 3.31 5.60 14.81
N PRO A 70 2.53 5.19 13.80
CA PRO A 70 1.84 6.12 12.93
C PRO A 70 0.89 7.04 13.70
N LYS A 71 0.85 8.31 13.33
CA LYS A 71 0.06 9.35 14.00
C LYS A 71 -1.22 9.63 13.24
N LYS A 72 -2.37 9.37 13.86
CA LYS A 72 -3.67 9.76 13.32
C LYS A 72 -3.88 11.27 13.48
N LEU A 73 -4.12 11.97 12.39
CA LEU A 73 -4.43 13.39 12.39
C LEU A 73 -5.95 13.62 12.47
N LYS A 74 -6.32 14.75 13.05
CA LYS A 74 -7.68 15.28 12.96
C LYS A 74 -7.78 16.21 11.74
N GLY A 75 -8.79 16.01 10.90
CA GLY A 75 -8.99 16.85 9.71
C GLY A 75 -8.56 16.15 8.42
N LYS A 76 -8.44 16.93 7.35
CA LYS A 76 -8.14 16.44 5.99
C LYS A 76 -6.63 16.41 5.74
N GLY A 77 -6.21 15.45 4.89
CA GLY A 77 -4.86 15.37 4.35
C GLY A 77 -4.73 16.07 3.00
N GLU A 78 -3.50 16.15 2.51
CA GLU A 78 -3.19 16.65 1.18
C GLU A 78 -3.86 15.81 0.09
N CYS A 79 -3.91 14.46 0.30
CA CYS A 79 -4.62 13.53 -0.58
C CYS A 79 -6.16 13.74 -0.64
N GLN A 80 -6.72 14.60 0.20
CA GLN A 80 -8.15 14.90 0.28
C GLN A 80 -8.50 16.32 -0.15
N GLN A 81 -7.63 17.00 -0.89
CA GLN A 81 -7.90 18.34 -1.43
C GLN A 81 -8.98 18.31 -2.51
N VAL A 82 -8.99 17.26 -3.33
CA VAL A 82 -10.02 16.99 -4.33
C VAL A 82 -10.68 15.67 -4.00
N ILE A 83 -12.00 15.65 -3.89
CA ILE A 83 -12.78 14.44 -3.54
C ILE A 83 -13.80 14.20 -4.64
N LYS A 84 -13.78 12.97 -5.18
CA LYS A 84 -14.78 12.46 -6.11
C LYS A 84 -15.49 11.28 -5.46
N LEU A 85 -16.81 11.20 -5.57
CA LEU A 85 -17.63 10.19 -4.91
C LEU A 85 -18.52 9.44 -5.90
N GLY A 86 -18.73 8.15 -5.64
CA GLY A 86 -19.61 7.31 -6.44
C GLY A 86 -19.22 7.32 -7.93
N SER A 87 -20.17 7.61 -8.81
CA SER A 87 -19.96 7.63 -10.27
C SER A 87 -18.98 8.70 -10.77
N ASP A 88 -18.64 9.70 -9.95
CA ASP A 88 -17.67 10.72 -10.31
C ASP A 88 -16.22 10.28 -10.03
N ALA A 89 -16.03 9.23 -9.20
CA ALA A 89 -14.75 8.62 -8.94
C ALA A 89 -14.40 7.63 -10.08
N LYS A 90 -13.66 8.09 -11.10
CA LYS A 90 -13.36 7.31 -12.30
C LYS A 90 -11.90 6.96 -12.40
N LEU A 91 -11.60 5.66 -12.55
CA LEU A 91 -10.23 5.17 -12.78
C LEU A 91 -9.65 5.66 -14.10
N SER A 92 -10.48 5.91 -15.10
CA SER A 92 -10.05 6.49 -16.39
C SER A 92 -9.55 7.93 -16.28
N ASP A 93 -9.68 8.59 -15.13
CA ASP A 93 -9.06 9.89 -14.88
C ASP A 93 -7.57 9.78 -14.51
N LEU A 94 -7.11 8.58 -14.12
CA LEU A 94 -5.74 8.30 -13.77
C LEU A 94 -4.96 7.69 -14.94
N PRO A 95 -3.65 8.00 -15.11
CA PRO A 95 -2.82 7.45 -16.16
C PRO A 95 -2.36 6.01 -15.84
N ILE A 96 -3.30 5.09 -15.62
CA ILE A 96 -3.00 3.71 -15.31
C ILE A 96 -2.54 3.01 -16.60
N LEU A 97 -1.41 2.28 -16.54
CA LEU A 97 -0.73 1.75 -17.70
C LEU A 97 -1.16 0.31 -18.02
N THR A 98 -1.29 -0.01 -19.29
CA THR A 98 -1.11 -1.38 -19.80
C THR A 98 0.36 -1.51 -20.16
N THR A 99 1.11 -2.32 -19.43
CA THR A 99 2.58 -2.37 -19.54
C THR A 99 3.03 -3.25 -20.67
N TRP A 100 2.36 -4.38 -20.85
CA TRP A 100 2.70 -5.38 -21.88
C TRP A 100 1.52 -5.65 -22.81
N GLU A 101 1.84 -6.08 -24.03
CA GLU A 101 0.87 -6.21 -25.11
C GLU A 101 -0.25 -7.20 -24.79
N GLN A 102 0.05 -8.27 -24.04
CA GLN A 102 -0.90 -9.33 -23.70
C GLN A 102 -1.47 -9.19 -22.29
N ASP A 103 -1.23 -8.07 -21.59
CA ASP A 103 -1.90 -7.80 -20.32
C ASP A 103 -3.42 -7.77 -20.50
N GLY A 104 -4.17 -8.32 -19.55
CA GLY A 104 -5.64 -8.35 -19.54
C GLY A 104 -6.30 -6.97 -19.47
N GLY A 105 -5.51 -5.90 -19.41
CA GLY A 105 -5.92 -4.51 -19.35
C GLY A 105 -4.93 -3.63 -18.61
N PRO A 106 -5.32 -2.41 -18.19
CA PRO A 106 -4.48 -1.56 -17.35
C PRO A 106 -4.33 -2.15 -15.93
N PHE A 107 -3.13 -2.01 -15.35
CA PHE A 107 -2.84 -2.44 -13.98
C PHE A 107 -2.18 -1.31 -13.18
N ILE A 108 -2.66 -1.12 -11.95
CA ILE A 108 -1.90 -0.42 -10.91
C ILE A 108 -0.87 -1.42 -10.40
N THR A 109 0.41 -1.23 -10.70
CA THR A 109 1.45 -2.23 -10.42
C THR A 109 2.06 -2.13 -9.03
N MET A 110 1.97 -0.97 -8.37
CA MET A 110 2.54 -0.70 -7.04
C MET A 110 1.51 -0.06 -6.11
N GLY A 111 0.29 -0.61 -6.09
CA GLY A 111 -0.79 -0.14 -5.22
C GLY A 111 -0.46 -0.40 -3.75
N GLN A 112 -0.50 0.64 -2.93
CA GLN A 112 -0.36 0.57 -1.47
C GLN A 112 -1.73 0.23 -0.90
N VAL A 113 -2.01 -1.06 -0.65
CA VAL A 113 -3.33 -1.54 -0.23
C VAL A 113 -3.41 -1.59 1.29
N TYR A 114 -4.24 -0.72 1.85
CA TYR A 114 -4.52 -0.62 3.28
C TYR A 114 -5.77 -1.41 3.62
N THR A 115 -5.64 -2.33 4.58
CA THR A 115 -6.72 -3.19 5.04
C THR A 115 -6.73 -3.30 6.56
N THR A 116 -7.82 -3.78 7.14
CA THR A 116 -7.95 -4.02 8.58
C THR A 116 -8.62 -5.36 8.84
N SER A 117 -8.29 -6.00 9.97
CA SER A 117 -9.05 -7.14 10.49
C SER A 117 -10.52 -6.76 10.72
N LEU A 118 -11.40 -7.75 10.83
CA LEU A 118 -12.83 -7.55 10.99
C LEU A 118 -13.20 -6.72 12.23
N ASN A 119 -12.43 -6.85 13.31
CA ASN A 119 -12.61 -6.05 14.54
C ASN A 119 -11.89 -4.68 14.49
N GLY A 120 -11.13 -4.38 13.42
CA GLY A 120 -10.39 -3.14 13.22
C GLY A 120 -9.13 -2.98 14.08
N GLU A 121 -8.72 -3.99 14.85
CA GLU A 121 -7.54 -3.92 15.73
C GLU A 121 -6.25 -4.06 14.95
N LEU A 122 -6.18 -5.05 14.06
CA LEU A 122 -5.01 -5.25 13.20
C LEU A 122 -5.14 -4.43 11.92
N LYS A 123 -4.02 -3.90 11.46
CA LYS A 123 -3.89 -3.12 10.23
C LYS A 123 -2.79 -3.72 9.39
N ASN A 124 -2.95 -3.63 8.07
CA ASN A 124 -1.96 -4.10 7.13
C ASN A 124 -1.81 -3.11 5.98
N LEU A 125 -0.59 -2.94 5.55
CA LEU A 125 -0.22 -2.32 4.28
C LEU A 125 0.50 -3.36 3.44
N GLY A 126 -0.07 -3.73 2.30
CA GLY A 126 0.60 -4.59 1.34
C GLY A 126 0.72 -3.92 -0.01
N MET A 127 1.79 -4.20 -0.75
CA MET A 127 1.89 -3.82 -2.15
C MET A 127 1.30 -4.93 -3.02
N TYR A 128 0.34 -4.56 -3.87
CA TYR A 128 -0.32 -5.50 -4.77
C TYR A 128 -0.49 -4.91 -6.18
N ARG A 129 -0.59 -5.80 -7.17
CA ARG A 129 -1.07 -5.43 -8.50
C ARG A 129 -2.60 -5.44 -8.50
N LEU A 130 -3.19 -4.50 -9.23
CA LEU A 130 -4.64 -4.30 -9.25
C LEU A 130 -5.07 -4.07 -10.69
N GLN A 131 -5.84 -4.99 -11.26
CA GLN A 131 -6.35 -4.86 -12.61
C GLN A 131 -7.53 -3.88 -12.64
N VAL A 132 -7.48 -2.93 -13.56
CA VAL A 132 -8.63 -2.05 -13.83
C VAL A 132 -9.58 -2.79 -14.77
N TYR A 133 -10.78 -3.09 -14.30
CA TYR A 133 -11.81 -3.71 -15.15
C TYR A 133 -12.67 -2.66 -15.85
N ASP A 134 -13.03 -1.62 -15.13
CA ASP A 134 -13.82 -0.48 -15.58
C ASP A 134 -13.59 0.71 -14.64
N ASP A 135 -14.35 1.81 -14.81
CA ASP A 135 -14.19 3.02 -14.01
C ASP A 135 -14.47 2.83 -12.51
N GLN A 136 -15.18 1.77 -12.12
CA GLN A 136 -15.69 1.58 -10.78
C GLN A 136 -15.19 0.28 -10.12
N THR A 137 -14.41 -0.55 -10.82
CA THR A 137 -13.98 -1.85 -10.28
C THR A 137 -12.51 -2.16 -10.50
N LEU A 138 -11.86 -2.65 -9.45
CA LEU A 138 -10.46 -3.07 -9.40
C LEU A 138 -10.32 -4.52 -8.96
N GLY A 139 -9.56 -5.34 -9.68
CA GLY A 139 -9.15 -6.68 -9.25
C GLY A 139 -8.17 -6.61 -8.08
N MET A 140 -8.35 -7.48 -7.10
CA MET A 140 -7.52 -7.54 -5.89
C MET A 140 -6.68 -8.82 -5.90
N HIS A 141 -5.45 -8.74 -6.42
CA HIS A 141 -4.55 -9.90 -6.49
C HIS A 141 -4.00 -10.29 -5.11
N TRP A 142 -4.86 -10.83 -4.26
CA TRP A 142 -4.49 -11.27 -2.90
C TRP A 142 -4.02 -12.71 -2.88
N GLN A 143 -2.71 -12.90 -2.83
CA GLN A 143 -2.10 -14.21 -2.68
C GLN A 143 -2.38 -14.82 -1.30
N ILE A 144 -2.48 -16.15 -1.24
CA ILE A 144 -2.91 -16.93 -0.07
C ILE A 144 -2.11 -16.61 1.20
N HIS A 145 -0.83 -16.31 1.08
CA HIS A 145 0.07 -16.11 2.22
C HIS A 145 0.17 -14.65 2.70
N LYS A 146 -0.67 -13.75 2.18
CA LYS A 146 -0.65 -12.32 2.52
C LYS A 146 -1.71 -11.97 3.56
N ASP A 147 -1.40 -11.02 4.45
CA ASP A 147 -2.30 -10.61 5.54
C ASP A 147 -3.65 -10.08 5.04
N SER A 148 -3.68 -9.37 3.92
CA SER A 148 -4.94 -8.93 3.31
C SER A 148 -5.86 -10.11 2.95
N ASN A 149 -5.30 -11.24 2.51
CA ASN A 149 -6.07 -12.44 2.24
C ASN A 149 -6.59 -13.10 3.54
N HIS A 150 -5.79 -13.06 4.61
CA HIS A 150 -6.24 -13.52 5.93
C HIS A 150 -7.45 -12.70 6.41
N PHE A 151 -7.38 -11.38 6.35
CA PHE A 151 -8.50 -10.50 6.70
C PHE A 151 -9.71 -10.73 5.78
N PHE A 152 -9.50 -10.90 4.48
CA PHE A 152 -10.57 -11.22 3.53
C PHE A 152 -11.38 -12.46 3.97
N HIS A 153 -10.71 -13.52 4.46
CA HIS A 153 -11.38 -14.69 4.96
C HIS A 153 -12.17 -14.46 6.26
N GLU A 154 -11.74 -13.54 7.12
CA GLU A 154 -12.52 -13.12 8.30
C GLU A 154 -13.84 -12.47 7.88
N TYR A 155 -13.77 -11.50 6.93
CA TYR A 155 -14.95 -10.84 6.39
C TYR A 155 -15.88 -11.82 5.65
N LYS A 156 -15.31 -12.77 4.90
CA LYS A 156 -16.05 -13.82 4.21
C LYS A 156 -16.84 -14.69 5.19
N LYS A 157 -16.22 -15.13 6.29
CA LYS A 157 -16.89 -15.90 7.35
C LYS A 157 -17.99 -15.10 8.05
N ALA A 158 -17.81 -13.81 8.19
CA ALA A 158 -18.78 -12.91 8.81
C ALA A 158 -19.90 -12.45 7.86
N GLY A 159 -19.82 -12.77 6.56
CA GLY A 159 -20.79 -12.31 5.55
C GLY A 159 -20.81 -10.78 5.38
N LYS A 160 -19.68 -10.10 5.59
CA LYS A 160 -19.55 -8.64 5.52
C LYS A 160 -18.66 -8.21 4.38
N LYS A 161 -18.95 -7.05 3.78
CA LYS A 161 -18.04 -6.39 2.84
C LYS A 161 -16.80 -5.90 3.58
N MET A 162 -15.62 -6.11 2.96
CA MET A 162 -14.33 -5.69 3.50
C MET A 162 -13.98 -4.29 3.00
N PRO A 163 -13.76 -3.31 3.88
CA PRO A 163 -13.27 -1.99 3.46
C PRO A 163 -11.83 -2.08 2.98
N VAL A 164 -11.51 -1.32 1.94
CA VAL A 164 -10.17 -1.22 1.37
C VAL A 164 -9.90 0.24 0.99
N SER A 165 -8.68 0.69 1.23
CA SER A 165 -8.17 1.95 0.68
C SER A 165 -6.84 1.73 0.01
N ILE A 166 -6.63 2.32 -1.16
CA ILE A 166 -5.43 2.12 -1.98
C ILE A 166 -4.76 3.45 -2.18
N GLY A 167 -3.51 3.57 -1.72
CA GLY A 167 -2.66 4.72 -1.98
C GLY A 167 -1.88 4.56 -3.28
N ILE A 168 -1.75 5.65 -4.03
CA ILE A 168 -0.91 5.75 -5.22
C ILE A 168 -0.03 6.98 -5.08
N GLY A 169 1.27 6.84 -5.37
CA GLY A 169 2.24 7.91 -5.22
C GLY A 169 2.61 8.18 -3.76
N GLY A 170 2.87 9.44 -3.42
CA GLY A 170 3.40 9.82 -2.11
C GLY A 170 4.86 9.42 -1.92
N ASP A 171 5.31 9.30 -0.67
CA ASP A 171 6.69 8.86 -0.38
C ASP A 171 6.90 7.41 -0.86
N PRO A 172 7.86 7.13 -1.78
CA PRO A 172 8.16 5.78 -2.24
C PRO A 172 8.47 4.78 -1.12
N MET A 173 8.85 5.27 0.05
CA MET A 173 9.05 4.44 1.24
C MET A 173 7.78 3.69 1.66
N TYR A 174 6.56 4.21 1.38
CA TYR A 174 5.32 3.49 1.66
C TYR A 174 5.20 2.19 0.86
N ILE A 175 5.60 2.23 -0.42
CA ILE A 175 5.63 1.05 -1.29
C ILE A 175 6.61 0.02 -0.74
N TRP A 176 7.81 0.47 -0.35
CA TRP A 176 8.83 -0.40 0.22
C TRP A 176 8.37 -1.05 1.53
N CYS A 177 7.72 -0.29 2.42
CA CYS A 177 7.11 -0.82 3.64
C CYS A 177 6.08 -1.92 3.34
N GLY A 178 5.24 -1.76 2.31
CA GLY A 178 4.25 -2.74 1.89
C GLY A 178 4.83 -4.06 1.36
N GLN A 179 6.16 -4.13 1.14
CA GLN A 179 6.88 -5.35 0.77
C GLN A 179 7.66 -5.98 1.93
N ALA A 180 7.73 -5.30 3.08
CA ALA A 180 8.51 -5.78 4.21
C ALA A 180 7.88 -7.04 4.82
N PRO A 181 8.66 -8.12 5.03
CA PRO A 181 8.16 -9.36 5.62
C PRO A 181 8.05 -9.23 7.15
N LEU A 182 7.13 -8.41 7.62
CA LEU A 182 6.91 -8.20 9.04
C LEU A 182 5.97 -9.27 9.62
N PRO A 183 6.10 -9.60 10.91
CA PRO A 183 5.16 -10.50 11.58
C PRO A 183 3.74 -9.94 11.59
N ILE A 184 2.74 -10.84 11.52
CA ILE A 184 1.32 -10.48 11.63
C ILE A 184 1.07 -9.63 12.88
N GLY A 185 0.36 -8.52 12.70
CA GLY A 185 0.02 -7.58 13.77
C GLY A 185 1.01 -6.42 13.93
N ILE A 186 2.12 -6.41 13.20
CA ILE A 186 3.00 -5.25 13.11
C ILE A 186 2.64 -4.48 11.86
N PHE A 187 2.07 -3.28 12.04
CA PHE A 187 1.67 -2.45 10.93
C PHE A 187 2.90 -1.92 10.17
N GLU A 188 2.97 -2.13 8.87
CA GLU A 188 4.15 -1.85 8.03
C GLU A 188 4.60 -0.38 8.08
N LEU A 189 3.69 0.55 8.29
CA LEU A 189 4.05 1.97 8.48
C LEU A 189 4.85 2.26 9.76
N MET A 190 4.98 1.29 10.67
CA MET A 190 5.92 1.39 11.79
C MET A 190 7.37 1.35 11.28
N LEU A 191 7.63 0.57 10.21
CA LEU A 191 8.94 0.55 9.55
C LEU A 191 9.25 1.89 8.87
N TYR A 192 8.25 2.55 8.26
CA TYR A 192 8.41 3.93 7.78
C TYR A 192 8.92 4.86 8.88
N GLY A 193 8.24 4.83 10.03
CA GLY A 193 8.62 5.67 11.17
C GLY A 193 10.02 5.37 11.71
N PHE A 194 10.41 4.10 11.69
CA PHE A 194 11.75 3.66 12.09
C PHE A 194 12.84 4.21 11.15
N VAL A 195 12.69 3.97 9.84
CA VAL A 195 13.70 4.35 8.85
C VAL A 195 13.79 5.86 8.66
N LYS A 196 12.65 6.56 8.56
CA LYS A 196 12.60 8.02 8.36
C LYS A 196 12.79 8.80 9.65
N ASN A 197 12.81 8.15 10.82
CA ASN A 197 12.80 8.80 12.13
C ASN A 197 11.70 9.88 12.27
N LYS A 198 10.55 9.61 11.66
CA LYS A 198 9.41 10.53 11.58
C LYS A 198 8.11 9.71 11.53
N ASN A 199 7.14 10.03 12.39
CA ASN A 199 5.86 9.33 12.35
C ASN A 199 5.21 9.43 10.96
N ALA A 200 4.69 8.32 10.43
CA ALA A 200 3.75 8.36 9.33
C ALA A 200 2.48 9.08 9.80
N GLU A 201 2.11 10.17 9.15
CA GLU A 201 0.91 10.94 9.48
C GLU A 201 -0.26 10.47 8.65
N LEU A 202 -1.32 10.01 9.32
CA LEU A 202 -2.45 9.36 8.70
C LEU A 202 -3.72 10.18 8.86
N VAL A 203 -4.54 10.20 7.81
CA VAL A 203 -5.89 10.76 7.81
C VAL A 203 -6.91 9.65 7.58
N LYS A 204 -8.10 9.84 8.09
CA LYS A 204 -9.21 8.89 7.88
C LYS A 204 -9.70 8.97 6.44
N SER A 205 -9.91 7.84 5.80
CA SER A 205 -10.60 7.73 4.51
C SER A 205 -12.00 8.38 4.57
N ILE A 206 -12.51 8.79 3.42
CA ILE A 206 -13.78 9.52 3.31
C ILE A 206 -14.99 8.57 3.45
N THR A 207 -14.89 7.38 2.85
CA THR A 207 -16.03 6.45 2.72
C THR A 207 -15.91 5.21 3.60
N ASN A 208 -14.77 5.01 4.29
CA ASN A 208 -14.56 3.89 5.20
C ASN A 208 -13.70 4.28 6.42
N ASP A 209 -13.45 3.33 7.34
CA ASP A 209 -12.76 3.59 8.60
C ASP A 209 -11.23 3.36 8.55
N ILE A 210 -10.66 3.17 7.36
CA ILE A 210 -9.23 2.98 7.17
C ILE A 210 -8.52 4.32 7.27
N TYR A 211 -7.29 4.31 7.82
CA TYR A 211 -6.40 5.46 7.87
C TYR A 211 -5.28 5.28 6.87
N VAL A 212 -5.04 6.31 6.06
CA VAL A 212 -4.06 6.33 4.96
C VAL A 212 -3.08 7.48 5.13
N PRO A 213 -1.86 7.43 4.56
CA PRO A 213 -0.94 8.55 4.59
C PRO A 213 -1.58 9.81 4.00
N LYS A 214 -1.41 10.93 4.72
CA LYS A 214 -2.02 12.22 4.36
C LYS A 214 -1.50 12.79 3.04
N ASP A 215 -0.29 12.40 2.66
CA ASP A 215 0.52 12.95 1.56
C ASP A 215 0.64 11.99 0.36
N ASN A 216 -0.21 10.97 0.27
CA ASN A 216 -0.36 10.23 -0.98
C ASN A 216 -0.89 11.14 -2.09
N ASP A 217 -0.46 10.90 -3.34
CA ASP A 217 -0.96 11.69 -4.48
C ASP A 217 -2.44 11.38 -4.76
N PHE A 218 -2.83 10.10 -4.68
CA PHE A 218 -4.21 9.64 -4.83
C PHE A 218 -4.56 8.58 -3.79
N ILE A 219 -5.81 8.58 -3.36
CA ILE A 219 -6.42 7.51 -2.57
C ILE A 219 -7.66 7.02 -3.31
N ILE A 220 -7.74 5.72 -3.54
CA ILE A 220 -8.93 5.04 -4.06
C ILE A 220 -9.55 4.28 -2.91
N GLU A 221 -10.82 4.52 -2.65
CA GLU A 221 -11.55 3.89 -1.54
C GLU A 221 -12.68 3.02 -2.05
N GLY A 222 -12.98 1.93 -1.35
CA GLY A 222 -14.07 1.06 -1.73
C GLY A 222 -14.25 -0.13 -0.81
N PHE A 223 -15.03 -1.09 -1.30
CA PHE A 223 -15.36 -2.30 -0.56
C PHE A 223 -15.23 -3.53 -1.46
N VAL A 224 -14.73 -4.62 -0.89
CA VAL A 224 -14.70 -5.93 -1.50
C VAL A 224 -15.86 -6.76 -0.95
N ASP A 225 -16.70 -7.30 -1.84
CA ASP A 225 -17.73 -8.28 -1.49
C ASP A 225 -17.12 -9.69 -1.57
N PRO A 226 -16.94 -10.39 -0.43
CA PRO A 226 -16.27 -11.68 -0.43
C PRO A 226 -17.03 -12.81 -1.12
N SER A 227 -18.28 -12.58 -1.50
CA SER A 227 -19.09 -13.55 -2.25
C SER A 227 -18.89 -13.47 -3.76
N LYS A 228 -18.16 -12.43 -4.24
CA LYS A 228 -18.00 -12.15 -5.66
C LYS A 228 -16.53 -12.26 -6.09
N LEU A 229 -16.29 -12.98 -7.17
CA LEU A 229 -14.99 -13.11 -7.81
C LEU A 229 -15.09 -12.65 -9.27
N ARG A 230 -13.95 -12.27 -9.86
CA ARG A 230 -13.82 -11.90 -11.26
C ARG A 230 -12.47 -12.39 -11.77
N ILE A 231 -12.41 -12.79 -13.03
CA ILE A 231 -11.17 -13.21 -13.67
C ILE A 231 -10.21 -12.02 -13.76
N GLU A 232 -8.99 -12.22 -13.29
CA GLU A 232 -7.86 -11.30 -13.37
C GLU A 232 -6.76 -11.89 -14.24
N GLY A 233 -6.12 -11.05 -15.03
CA GLY A 233 -5.02 -11.45 -15.90
C GLY A 233 -5.41 -11.49 -17.38
N PRO A 234 -4.49 -11.96 -18.24
CA PRO A 234 -3.08 -12.25 -17.92
C PRO A 234 -2.32 -11.00 -17.47
N PHE A 235 -1.19 -11.18 -16.81
CA PHE A 235 -0.31 -10.08 -16.39
C PHE A 235 1.16 -10.43 -16.67
N GLY A 236 1.87 -9.55 -17.38
CA GLY A 236 3.31 -9.66 -17.61
C GLY A 236 4.10 -9.37 -16.34
N ASP A 237 4.56 -10.43 -15.67
CA ASP A 237 5.18 -10.35 -14.35
C ASP A 237 6.70 -10.11 -14.44
N HIS A 238 7.31 -9.77 -13.30
CA HIS A 238 8.78 -9.58 -13.15
C HIS A 238 9.61 -10.83 -13.48
N THR A 239 8.99 -12.00 -13.52
CA THR A 239 9.62 -13.27 -13.93
C THR A 239 9.96 -13.33 -15.42
N GLY A 240 9.44 -12.41 -16.24
CA GLY A 240 9.54 -12.41 -17.70
C GLY A 240 8.49 -13.27 -18.41
N TYR A 241 7.53 -13.79 -17.67
CA TYR A 241 6.42 -14.58 -18.19
C TYR A 241 5.08 -13.97 -17.82
N TYR A 242 4.04 -14.26 -18.61
CA TYR A 242 2.67 -13.92 -18.26
C TYR A 242 2.12 -14.89 -17.21
N THR A 243 1.44 -14.36 -16.19
CA THR A 243 0.63 -15.17 -15.29
C THR A 243 -0.66 -15.58 -16.02
N LEU A 244 -1.19 -16.74 -15.63
CA LEU A 244 -2.48 -17.20 -16.15
C LEU A 244 -3.64 -16.37 -15.59
N GLU A 245 -4.76 -16.42 -16.29
CA GLU A 245 -6.03 -15.88 -15.80
C GLU A 245 -6.53 -16.71 -14.62
N GLU A 246 -6.90 -16.05 -13.53
CA GLU A 246 -7.42 -16.69 -12.32
C GLU A 246 -8.53 -15.83 -11.69
N GLU A 247 -9.40 -16.46 -10.89
CA GLU A 247 -10.45 -15.76 -10.17
C GLU A 247 -9.91 -15.10 -8.90
N TYR A 248 -10.08 -13.78 -8.80
CA TYR A 248 -9.76 -12.99 -7.61
C TYR A 248 -10.95 -12.15 -7.15
N PRO A 249 -11.01 -11.79 -5.86
CA PRO A 249 -11.96 -10.78 -5.40
C PRO A 249 -11.70 -9.44 -6.09
N PHE A 250 -12.73 -8.63 -6.17
CA PHE A 250 -12.61 -7.27 -6.72
C PHE A 250 -13.26 -6.24 -5.80
N MET A 251 -12.74 -5.02 -5.87
CA MET A 251 -13.21 -3.88 -5.11
C MET A 251 -14.20 -3.07 -5.95
N GLU A 252 -15.34 -2.71 -5.36
CA GLU A 252 -16.27 -1.70 -5.84
C GLU A 252 -15.83 -0.34 -5.26
N ILE A 253 -15.55 0.66 -6.13
CA ILE A 253 -15.03 1.97 -5.76
C ILE A 253 -16.14 2.87 -5.24
N THR A 254 -15.83 3.63 -4.19
CA THR A 254 -16.75 4.59 -3.56
C THR A 254 -16.24 6.03 -3.58
N ALA A 255 -14.90 6.21 -3.62
CA ALA A 255 -14.24 7.51 -3.70
C ALA A 255 -12.86 7.40 -4.35
#